data_65a67beadc3d7c880e344931cfc915ab
#
_entry.id   65a67beadc3d7c880e344931cfc915ab
#
_cell.length_a   1.000
_cell.length_b   1.000
_cell.length_c   1.000
_cell.angle_alpha   90.00
_cell.angle_beta   90.00
_cell.angle_gamma   90.00
#
_symmetry.space_group_name_H-M   'P 1'
#
loop_
_entity.id
_entity.type
_entity.pdbx_description
1 polymer ?
#
loop_
_entity_poly.entity_id
_entity_poly.type
_entity_poly.pdbx_seq_one_letter_code
_entity_poly.pdbx_strand_id
1 'polypeptide(L)'
;MVEEKQVVRKKISAAADIGKFMADYYRELDAASKKGEPKIAWCTSVGPAEILRGLGFLTYFPETHSAMLGSTRMATDLIPAANAIGYSPDICSYLTSHVGAYLEKKSPIQKAYEM
;
A
#
# COMPACT_ATOMS: atom_id res chain seq x y z
N MET A 1 -18.16 21.48 -35.53
CA MET A 1 -16.82 20.98 -35.11
C MET A 1 -16.53 21.55 -33.73
N VAL A 2 -16.53 20.71 -32.73
CA VAL A 2 -16.17 21.11 -31.37
C VAL A 2 -14.66 20.90 -31.26
N GLU A 3 -13.90 21.99 -31.11
CA GLU A 3 -12.47 21.92 -30.83
C GLU A 3 -12.26 21.23 -29.47
N GLU A 4 -11.70 20.04 -29.47
CA GLU A 4 -11.20 19.40 -28.26
C GLU A 4 -10.04 20.21 -27.69
N LYS A 5 -10.33 21.02 -26.67
CA LYS A 5 -9.29 21.68 -25.89
C LYS A 5 -8.43 20.61 -25.23
N GLN A 6 -7.23 20.38 -25.74
CA GLN A 6 -6.21 19.58 -25.05
C GLN A 6 -5.97 20.17 -23.65
N VAL A 7 -6.43 19.47 -22.63
CA VAL A 7 -6.14 19.81 -21.24
C VAL A 7 -4.65 19.51 -20.99
N VAL A 8 -3.83 20.54 -21.03
CA VAL A 8 -2.41 20.44 -20.66
C VAL A 8 -2.34 20.20 -19.16
N ARG A 9 -2.17 18.95 -18.76
CA ARG A 9 -1.94 18.57 -17.35
C ARG A 9 -0.57 19.10 -16.93
N LYS A 10 -0.53 20.16 -16.12
CA LYS A 10 0.70 20.62 -15.47
C LYS A 10 1.22 19.49 -14.58
N LYS A 11 2.39 18.95 -14.92
CA LYS A 11 3.10 17.99 -14.05
C LYS A 11 3.69 18.77 -12.87
N ILE A 12 3.28 18.39 -11.65
CA ILE A 12 3.88 18.91 -10.42
C ILE A 12 5.18 18.14 -10.22
N SER A 13 6.33 18.84 -10.16
CA SER A 13 7.64 18.19 -10.00
C SER A 13 7.72 17.33 -8.73
N ALA A 14 7.17 17.81 -7.61
CA ALA A 14 7.10 17.08 -6.36
C ALA A 14 6.37 15.72 -6.46
N ALA A 15 5.46 15.54 -7.42
CA ALA A 15 4.80 14.25 -7.61
C ALA A 15 5.76 13.15 -8.10
N ALA A 16 6.77 13.52 -8.89
CA ALA A 16 7.80 12.59 -9.33
C ALA A 16 8.73 12.20 -8.16
N ASP A 17 9.07 13.17 -7.30
CA ASP A 17 9.90 12.92 -6.12
C ASP A 17 9.19 12.02 -5.11
N ILE A 18 7.89 12.23 -4.87
CA ILE A 18 7.05 11.37 -4.02
C ILE A 18 6.99 9.96 -4.61
N GLY A 19 6.79 9.82 -5.93
CA GLY A 19 6.76 8.53 -6.60
C GLY A 19 8.07 7.75 -6.42
N LYS A 20 9.21 8.43 -6.55
CA LYS A 20 10.52 7.84 -6.31
C LYS A 20 10.68 7.41 -4.85
N PHE A 21 10.32 8.29 -3.91
CA PHE A 21 10.40 8.00 -2.48
C PHE A 21 9.58 6.78 -2.09
N MET A 22 8.35 6.65 -2.62
CA MET A 22 7.50 5.48 -2.40
C MET A 22 8.11 4.21 -3.00
N ALA A 23 8.68 4.28 -4.20
CA ALA A 23 9.33 3.13 -4.82
C ALA A 23 10.57 2.67 -4.03
N ASP A 24 11.36 3.60 -3.50
CA ASP A 24 12.53 3.30 -2.67
C ASP A 24 12.11 2.65 -1.35
N TYR A 25 11.05 3.18 -0.70
CA TYR A 25 10.50 2.63 0.53
C TYR A 25 10.05 1.17 0.37
N TYR A 26 9.27 0.84 -0.65
CA TYR A 26 8.83 -0.54 -0.87
C TYR A 26 9.97 -1.47 -1.30
N ARG A 27 10.98 -0.95 -1.97
CA ARG A 27 12.18 -1.71 -2.33
C ARG A 27 13.01 -2.07 -1.11
N GLU A 28 13.12 -1.15 -0.15
CA GLU A 28 13.79 -1.38 1.13
C GLU A 28 13.07 -2.44 1.96
N LEU A 29 11.73 -2.37 2.05
CA LEU A 29 10.91 -3.37 2.71
C LEU A 29 11.04 -4.76 2.07
N ASP A 30 10.97 -4.86 0.74
CA ASP A 30 11.15 -6.13 0.02
C ASP A 30 12.53 -6.74 0.27
N ALA A 31 13.56 -5.92 0.27
CA ALA A 31 14.92 -6.37 0.57
C ALA A 31 15.06 -6.88 2.02
N ALA A 32 14.47 -6.18 2.99
CA ALA A 32 14.47 -6.58 4.39
C ALA A 32 13.67 -7.87 4.61
N SER A 33 12.50 -8.01 3.98
CA SER A 33 11.68 -9.21 4.04
C SER A 33 12.43 -10.44 3.54
N LYS A 34 13.21 -10.32 2.47
CA LYS A 34 14.02 -11.42 1.91
C LYS A 34 15.23 -11.76 2.76
N LYS A 35 15.86 -10.78 3.38
CA LYS A 35 17.06 -10.98 4.21
C LYS A 35 16.73 -11.37 5.65
N GLY A 36 15.53 -11.02 6.13
CA GLY A 36 15.14 -11.14 7.54
C GLY A 36 15.70 -10.04 8.45
N GLU A 37 16.45 -9.10 7.89
CA GLU A 37 17.03 -7.96 8.62
C GLU A 37 17.12 -6.72 7.71
N PRO A 38 16.90 -5.51 8.27
CA PRO A 38 16.29 -5.27 9.58
C PRO A 38 14.86 -5.84 9.67
N LYS A 39 14.39 -6.13 10.89
CA LYS A 39 13.03 -6.64 11.08
C LYS A 39 12.00 -5.60 10.70
N ILE A 40 10.89 -6.04 10.14
CA ILE A 40 9.77 -5.20 9.75
C ILE A 40 8.73 -5.21 10.87
N ALA A 41 8.26 -4.03 11.25
CA ALA A 41 7.18 -3.84 12.20
C ALA A 41 5.97 -3.23 11.48
N TRP A 42 4.80 -3.83 11.64
CA TRP A 42 3.54 -3.28 11.16
C TRP A 42 3.07 -2.19 12.11
N CYS A 43 2.71 -1.05 11.57
CA CYS A 43 2.26 0.10 12.32
C CYS A 43 1.08 0.76 11.61
N THR A 44 0.10 1.20 12.37
CA THR A 44 -0.95 2.07 11.83
C THR A 44 -0.40 3.46 11.55
N SER A 45 -1.04 4.22 10.66
CA SER A 45 -0.61 5.58 10.29
C SER A 45 -0.54 6.55 11.47
N VAL A 46 -1.29 6.26 12.55
CA VAL A 46 -1.31 7.05 13.80
C VAL A 46 -0.49 6.40 14.93
N GLY A 47 0.17 5.29 14.65
CA GLY A 47 0.99 4.59 15.63
C GLY A 47 2.37 5.22 15.82
N PRO A 48 3.13 4.79 16.84
CA PRO A 48 4.42 5.36 17.20
C PRO A 48 5.55 4.86 16.30
N ALA A 49 5.46 5.13 14.99
CA ALA A 49 6.41 4.66 13.99
C ALA A 49 7.85 5.12 14.25
N GLU A 50 8.02 6.33 14.79
CA GLU A 50 9.31 6.90 15.16
C GLU A 50 10.00 6.10 16.28
N ILE A 51 9.27 5.56 17.22
CA ILE A 51 9.81 4.69 18.28
C ILE A 51 10.30 3.36 17.67
N LEU A 52 9.50 2.77 16.81
CA LEU A 52 9.86 1.54 16.11
C LEU A 52 11.13 1.73 15.26
N ARG A 53 11.22 2.83 14.54
CA ARG A 53 12.43 3.17 13.77
C ARG A 53 13.63 3.44 14.67
N GLY A 54 13.45 4.10 15.80
CA GLY A 54 14.50 4.30 16.80
C GLY A 54 15.05 3.00 17.40
N LEU A 55 14.22 1.95 17.44
CA LEU A 55 14.59 0.60 17.87
C LEU A 55 15.20 -0.25 16.74
N GLY A 56 15.38 0.31 15.54
CA GLY A 56 16.00 -0.36 14.41
C GLY A 56 15.06 -1.18 13.52
N PHE A 57 13.74 -1.04 13.69
CA PHE A 57 12.77 -1.67 12.79
C PHE A 57 12.56 -0.84 11.53
N LEU A 58 12.31 -1.51 10.39
CA LEU A 58 11.61 -0.90 9.28
C LEU A 58 10.11 -0.92 9.56
N THR A 59 9.46 0.22 9.34
CA THR A 59 8.02 0.33 9.60
C THR A 59 7.25 0.10 8.32
N TYR A 60 6.30 -0.84 8.35
CA TYR A 60 5.35 -1.07 7.28
C TYR A 60 3.97 -0.56 7.66
N PHE A 61 3.32 0.16 6.74
CA PHE A 61 1.98 0.73 6.93
C PHE A 61 0.98 0.03 6.01
N PRO A 62 0.20 -0.94 6.50
CA PRO A 62 -0.82 -1.63 5.71
C PRO A 62 -1.85 -0.71 5.08
N GLU A 63 -2.19 0.38 5.77
CA GLU A 63 -3.13 1.41 5.30
C GLU A 63 -2.63 2.09 4.01
N THR A 64 -1.33 2.35 3.89
CA THR A 64 -0.74 2.91 2.67
C THR A 64 -0.87 1.96 1.48
N HIS A 65 -0.64 0.66 1.71
CA HIS A 65 -0.86 -0.36 0.69
C HIS A 65 -2.33 -0.42 0.27
N SER A 66 -3.25 -0.40 1.23
CA SER A 66 -4.69 -0.41 0.96
C SER A 66 -5.16 0.84 0.20
N ALA A 67 -4.59 2.01 0.50
CA ALA A 67 -4.86 3.22 -0.26
C ALA A 67 -4.45 3.08 -1.74
N MET A 68 -3.34 2.40 -2.00
CA MET A 68 -2.92 2.10 -3.38
C MET A 68 -3.83 1.08 -4.07
N LEU A 69 -4.30 0.05 -3.35
CA LEU A 69 -5.33 -0.86 -3.87
C LEU A 69 -6.59 -0.12 -4.26
N GLY A 70 -7.01 0.87 -3.48
CA GLY A 70 -8.14 1.75 -3.78
C GLY A 70 -7.89 2.62 -5.02
N SER A 71 -6.75 3.29 -5.09
CA SER A 71 -6.41 4.19 -6.21
C SER A 71 -6.24 3.46 -7.54
N THR A 72 -5.80 2.21 -7.52
CA THR A 72 -5.70 1.34 -8.70
C THR A 72 -6.97 0.56 -9.01
N ARG A 73 -8.05 0.78 -8.24
CA ARG A 73 -9.34 0.07 -8.33
C ARG A 73 -9.28 -1.45 -8.09
N MET A 74 -8.16 -1.97 -7.61
CA MET A 74 -8.03 -3.39 -7.28
C MET A 74 -8.86 -3.78 -6.05
N ALA A 75 -9.10 -2.85 -5.12
CA ALA A 75 -9.83 -3.11 -3.90
C ALA A 75 -11.23 -3.69 -4.15
N THR A 76 -11.91 -3.27 -5.23
CA THR A 76 -13.25 -3.75 -5.59
C THR A 76 -13.29 -5.27 -5.79
N ASP A 77 -12.23 -5.83 -6.39
CA ASP A 77 -12.16 -7.27 -6.67
C ASP A 77 -11.61 -8.06 -5.47
N LEU A 78 -10.85 -7.41 -4.58
CA LEU A 78 -10.18 -8.05 -3.45
C LEU A 78 -11.05 -8.12 -2.20
N ILE A 79 -11.88 -7.10 -1.94
CA ILE A 79 -12.76 -7.07 -0.76
C ILE A 79 -13.68 -8.29 -0.68
N PRO A 80 -14.33 -8.76 -1.78
CA PRO A 80 -15.17 -9.95 -1.73
C PRO A 80 -14.46 -11.21 -1.25
N ALA A 81 -13.15 -11.37 -1.52
CA ALA A 81 -12.38 -12.51 -1.06
C ALA A 81 -12.26 -12.54 0.48
N ALA A 82 -12.04 -11.37 1.10
CA ALA A 82 -12.03 -11.25 2.56
C ALA A 82 -13.40 -11.50 3.17
N ASN A 83 -14.47 -10.99 2.56
CA ASN A 83 -15.84 -11.22 3.01
C ASN A 83 -16.22 -12.71 2.95
N ALA A 84 -15.76 -13.43 1.93
CA ALA A 84 -16.04 -14.85 1.75
C ALA A 84 -15.50 -15.72 2.88
N ILE A 85 -14.43 -15.29 3.57
CA ILE A 85 -13.86 -16.02 4.71
C ILE A 85 -14.35 -15.49 6.07
N GLY A 86 -15.37 -14.61 6.08
CA GLY A 86 -16.07 -14.19 7.28
C GLY A 86 -15.78 -12.78 7.79
N TYR A 87 -14.99 -11.97 7.07
CA TYR A 87 -14.84 -10.55 7.42
C TYR A 87 -16.15 -9.82 7.08
N SER A 88 -16.65 -9.02 8.03
CA SER A 88 -17.86 -8.22 7.82
C SER A 88 -17.67 -7.17 6.73
N PRO A 89 -18.65 -6.95 5.85
CA PRO A 89 -18.64 -5.84 4.89
C PRO A 89 -18.71 -4.45 5.57
N ASP A 90 -19.12 -4.40 6.84
CA ASP A 90 -19.31 -3.17 7.60
C ASP A 90 -18.02 -2.67 8.30
N ILE A 91 -16.94 -3.43 8.23
CA ILE A 91 -15.63 -3.00 8.76
C ILE A 91 -14.85 -2.19 7.74
N CYS A 92 -13.73 -1.59 8.19
CA CYS A 92 -12.87 -0.76 7.36
C CYS A 92 -12.46 -1.48 6.05
N SER A 93 -12.79 -0.89 4.90
CA SER A 93 -12.45 -1.42 3.58
C SER A 93 -10.94 -1.49 3.31
N TYR A 94 -10.12 -0.70 4.02
CA TYR A 94 -8.67 -0.84 3.97
C TYR A 94 -8.22 -2.19 4.54
N LEU A 95 -8.81 -2.61 5.65
CA LEU A 95 -8.52 -3.92 6.23
C LEU A 95 -8.94 -5.05 5.27
N THR A 96 -10.17 -5.03 4.80
CA THR A 96 -10.70 -6.09 3.93
C THR A 96 -9.99 -6.15 2.58
N SER A 97 -9.61 -5.02 1.99
CA SER A 97 -8.83 -5.01 0.75
C SER A 97 -7.41 -5.55 0.94
N HIS A 98 -6.76 -5.23 2.07
CA HIS A 98 -5.44 -5.77 2.37
C HIS A 98 -5.47 -7.28 2.62
N VAL A 99 -6.45 -7.76 3.39
CA VAL A 99 -6.68 -9.21 3.59
C VAL A 99 -6.96 -9.90 2.25
N GLY A 100 -7.82 -9.31 1.42
CA GLY A 100 -8.11 -9.83 0.08
C GLY A 100 -6.87 -9.90 -0.80
N ALA A 101 -5.99 -8.89 -0.75
CA ALA A 101 -4.72 -8.89 -1.46
C ALA A 101 -3.81 -10.06 -1.03
N TYR A 102 -3.77 -10.34 0.26
CA TYR A 102 -3.04 -11.49 0.80
C TYR A 102 -3.62 -12.82 0.31
N LEU A 103 -4.94 -12.98 0.36
CA LEU A 103 -5.62 -14.21 -0.06
C LEU A 103 -5.46 -14.48 -1.56
N GLU A 104 -5.66 -13.44 -2.37
CA GLU A 104 -5.58 -13.53 -3.85
C GLU A 104 -4.15 -13.42 -4.39
N LYS A 105 -3.16 -13.12 -3.53
CA LYS A 105 -1.75 -12.89 -3.91
C LYS A 105 -1.59 -11.82 -4.99
N LYS A 106 -2.38 -10.75 -4.89
CA LYS A 106 -2.41 -9.64 -5.83
C LYS A 106 -2.06 -8.32 -5.16
N SER A 107 -1.15 -7.57 -5.77
CA SER A 107 -0.76 -6.23 -5.33
C SER A 107 -0.21 -5.43 -6.51
N PRO A 108 -0.43 -4.11 -6.54
CA PRO A 108 0.20 -3.22 -7.52
C PRO A 108 1.71 -3.02 -7.24
N ILE A 109 2.15 -3.34 -6.05
CA ILE A 109 3.55 -3.23 -5.63
C ILE A 109 4.00 -4.59 -5.14
N GLN A 110 4.90 -5.24 -5.84
CA GLN A 110 5.54 -6.50 -5.51
C GLN A 110 4.77 -7.28 -4.41
N LYS A 111 5.28 -8.03 -3.58
CA LYS A 111 4.55 -8.78 -2.54
C LYS A 111 4.21 -7.93 -1.29
N ALA A 112 3.72 -6.71 -1.45
CA ALA A 112 3.43 -5.81 -0.33
C ALA A 112 2.44 -6.37 0.72
N TYR A 113 1.67 -7.36 0.38
CA TYR A 113 0.79 -8.09 1.29
C TYR A 113 1.51 -9.11 2.19
N GLU A 114 2.80 -9.38 1.93
CA GLU A 114 3.64 -10.33 2.70
C GLU A 114 4.78 -9.67 3.49
N MET A 115 4.90 -8.34 3.41
CA MET A 115 5.99 -7.57 4.04
C MET A 115 5.83 -7.40 5.53
#